data_d1e7f4fc0fbef8035bd17cbc174924a6
#
_entry.id   d1e7f4fc0fbef8035bd17cbc174924a6
#
_cell.length_a   1.000
_cell.length_b   1.000
_cell.length_c   1.000
_cell.angle_alpha   90.00
_cell.angle_beta   90.00
_cell.angle_gamma   90.00
#
_symmetry.space_group_name_H-M   'P 1'
#
loop_
_entity.id
_entity.type
_entity.pdbx_description
1 polymer ?
#
loop_
_entity_poly.entity_id
_entity_poly.type
_entity_poly.pdbx_seq_one_letter_code
_entity_poly.pdbx_strand_id
1 'polypeptide(L)'
;MPAGLGALFEPSADPLADVQRAIAAAGLTERRALVVLGANWCHDSRALAARLQQSPLADVVEQHYELVLVDVGFLERGRAVAQELGAANYYATPTVFIVDPASGQIVDDEDRHLWGNAYRVSMSESVAYFEKWAARHLAPDPTAGSPQLGQLYARIDAFEAQQADRVAAGYAVVGPMLAAYKAGNEPEEFEASWNELRDFRMAIPGDIRALRDE
;
A
#
# COMPACT_ATOMS: atom_id res chain seq x y z
N MET A 1 25.66 -7.83 -7.79
CA MET A 1 24.67 -8.10 -6.74
C MET A 1 25.34 -7.75 -5.43
N PRO A 2 24.92 -6.70 -4.68
CA PRO A 2 25.41 -6.52 -3.32
C PRO A 2 24.84 -7.67 -2.48
N ALA A 3 25.75 -8.36 -1.78
CA ALA A 3 25.41 -9.45 -0.88
C ALA A 3 24.68 -8.89 0.36
N GLY A 4 23.54 -9.51 0.71
CA GLY A 4 23.08 -9.58 2.10
C GLY A 4 22.19 -8.46 2.61
N LEU A 5 21.14 -8.05 1.89
CA LEU A 5 19.93 -7.62 2.59
C LEU A 5 19.14 -8.91 2.87
N GLY A 6 19.03 -9.31 4.12
CA GLY A 6 18.09 -10.34 4.57
C GLY A 6 16.68 -10.03 4.07
N ALA A 7 15.74 -10.97 4.22
CA ALA A 7 14.36 -10.73 3.84
C ALA A 7 13.87 -9.45 4.50
N LEU A 8 13.43 -8.47 3.68
CA LEU A 8 12.98 -7.17 4.18
C LEU A 8 11.52 -7.25 4.67
N PHE A 9 10.73 -8.13 4.02
CA PHE A 9 9.36 -8.44 4.41
C PHE A 9 9.35 -9.83 5.06
N GLU A 10 9.34 -9.85 6.40
CA GLU A 10 9.28 -11.08 7.17
C GLU A 10 7.82 -11.50 7.37
N PRO A 11 7.48 -12.79 7.11
CA PRO A 11 6.14 -13.29 7.39
C PRO A 11 5.81 -13.16 8.87
N SER A 12 4.68 -12.53 9.19
CA SER A 12 4.13 -12.44 10.54
C SER A 12 3.01 -13.45 10.75
N ALA A 13 2.91 -13.96 11.98
CA ALA A 13 1.78 -14.81 12.38
C ALA A 13 0.49 -13.99 12.57
N ASP A 14 0.61 -12.69 12.90
CA ASP A 14 -0.51 -11.77 13.10
C ASP A 14 -0.15 -10.36 12.58
N PRO A 15 -0.24 -10.14 11.26
CA PRO A 15 0.08 -8.85 10.66
C PRO A 15 -0.84 -7.72 11.13
N LEU A 16 -2.10 -8.02 11.49
CA LEU A 16 -3.02 -7.02 12.04
C LEU A 16 -2.56 -6.51 13.39
N ALA A 17 -2.18 -7.41 14.29
CA ALA A 17 -1.64 -7.03 15.60
C ALA A 17 -0.33 -6.24 15.45
N ASP A 18 0.52 -6.54 14.47
CA ASP A 18 1.75 -5.78 14.20
C ASP A 18 1.43 -4.34 13.80
N VAL A 19 0.47 -4.16 12.90
CA VAL A 19 0.00 -2.85 12.45
C VAL A 19 -0.64 -2.06 13.59
N GLN A 20 -1.50 -2.69 14.38
CA GLN A 20 -2.14 -2.04 15.53
C GLN A 20 -1.10 -1.60 16.58
N ARG A 21 -0.04 -2.40 16.81
CA ARG A 21 1.08 -1.99 17.69
C ARG A 21 1.83 -0.79 17.14
N ALA A 22 2.10 -0.75 15.83
CA ALA A 22 2.76 0.39 15.19
C ALA A 22 1.91 1.67 15.30
N ILE A 23 0.59 1.59 15.08
CA ILE A 23 -0.33 2.72 15.24
C ILE A 23 -0.34 3.19 16.70
N ALA A 24 -0.41 2.28 17.67
CA ALA A 24 -0.37 2.63 19.09
C ALA A 24 0.95 3.29 19.48
N ALA A 25 2.09 2.77 19.03
CA ALA A 25 3.41 3.34 19.27
C ALA A 25 3.54 4.74 18.62
N ALA A 26 3.03 4.93 17.42
CA ALA A 26 2.98 6.22 16.74
C ALA A 26 2.22 7.27 17.56
N GLY A 27 1.07 6.89 18.14
CA GLY A 27 0.29 7.76 19.03
C GLY A 27 1.02 8.18 20.31
N LEU A 28 1.86 7.30 20.85
CA LEU A 28 2.65 7.61 22.06
C LEU A 28 3.85 8.53 21.79
N THR A 29 4.32 8.57 20.56
CA THR A 29 5.51 9.31 20.14
C THR A 29 5.21 10.52 19.26
N GLU A 30 3.93 10.87 19.13
CA GLU A 30 3.44 11.97 18.27
C GLU A 30 3.91 11.84 16.80
N ARG A 31 4.11 10.59 16.35
CA ARG A 31 4.48 10.24 14.98
C ARG A 31 3.28 9.67 14.22
N ARG A 32 3.45 9.38 12.94
CA ARG A 32 2.48 8.65 12.14
C ARG A 32 2.86 7.18 12.03
N ALA A 33 1.89 6.30 11.81
CA ALA A 33 2.21 4.93 11.44
C ALA A 33 2.44 4.86 9.93
N LEU A 34 3.56 4.25 9.54
CA LEU A 34 3.92 3.98 8.14
C LEU A 34 3.79 2.47 7.89
N VAL A 35 2.71 2.08 7.25
CA VAL A 35 2.42 0.68 6.92
C VAL A 35 2.76 0.43 5.47
N VAL A 36 3.67 -0.51 5.20
CA VAL A 36 4.07 -0.86 3.84
C VAL A 36 3.73 -2.32 3.57
N LEU A 37 2.74 -2.55 2.71
CA LEU A 37 2.40 -3.88 2.21
C LEU A 37 3.29 -4.21 1.01
N GLY A 38 4.07 -5.26 1.11
CA GLY A 38 5.01 -5.62 0.05
C GLY A 38 5.46 -7.07 0.13
N ALA A 39 6.40 -7.44 -0.73
CA ALA A 39 6.94 -8.79 -0.77
C ALA A 39 8.39 -8.83 -1.26
N ASN A 40 9.15 -9.81 -0.78
CA ASN A 40 10.55 -9.99 -1.17
C ASN A 40 10.73 -10.40 -2.64
N TRP A 41 9.75 -10.98 -3.29
CA TRP A 41 9.78 -11.30 -4.72
C TRP A 41 9.58 -10.07 -5.62
N CYS A 42 8.97 -8.97 -5.11
CA CYS A 42 8.69 -7.76 -5.86
C CYS A 42 9.90 -6.80 -5.84
N HIS A 43 10.36 -6.37 -7.03
CA HIS A 43 11.50 -5.46 -7.12
C HIS A 43 11.19 -4.05 -6.59
N ASP A 44 9.97 -3.56 -6.79
CA ASP A 44 9.53 -2.27 -6.26
C ASP A 44 9.46 -2.28 -4.73
N SER A 45 8.93 -3.36 -4.15
CA SER A 45 8.90 -3.54 -2.68
C SER A 45 10.30 -3.52 -2.07
N ARG A 46 11.25 -4.26 -2.68
CA ARG A 46 12.65 -4.24 -2.23
C ARG A 46 13.30 -2.88 -2.40
N ALA A 47 13.02 -2.18 -3.51
CA ALA A 47 13.57 -0.85 -3.77
C ALA A 47 13.10 0.17 -2.73
N LEU A 48 11.81 0.18 -2.40
CA LEU A 48 11.28 1.06 -1.35
C LEU A 48 11.86 0.70 0.01
N ALA A 49 11.78 -0.56 0.43
CA ALA A 49 12.25 -0.99 1.74
C ALA A 49 13.76 -0.73 1.96
N ALA A 50 14.58 -0.92 0.92
CA ALA A 50 15.99 -0.57 0.97
C ALA A 50 16.21 0.95 1.09
N ARG A 51 15.40 1.75 0.42
CA ARG A 51 15.49 3.23 0.44
C ARG A 51 15.07 3.79 1.80
N LEU A 52 14.05 3.23 2.44
CA LEU A 52 13.61 3.60 3.80
C LEU A 52 14.71 3.40 4.86
N GLN A 53 15.75 2.61 4.57
CA GLN A 53 16.90 2.36 5.45
C GLN A 53 18.12 3.20 5.11
N GLN A 54 18.04 4.13 4.14
CA GLN A 54 19.15 4.95 3.68
C GLN A 54 18.88 6.42 3.93
N SER A 55 19.84 7.14 4.54
CA SER A 55 19.77 8.60 4.66
C SER A 55 19.81 9.25 3.27
N PRO A 56 19.08 10.35 3.05
CA PRO A 56 18.36 11.12 4.08
C PRO A 56 16.96 10.59 4.41
N LEU A 57 16.41 9.61 3.70
CA LEU A 57 15.04 9.14 3.94
C LEU A 57 14.91 8.40 5.28
N ALA A 58 15.92 7.63 5.68
CA ALA A 58 15.93 6.96 6.98
C ALA A 58 15.75 7.95 8.13
N ASP A 59 16.39 9.12 8.03
CA ASP A 59 16.31 10.17 9.05
C ASP A 59 14.89 10.75 9.16
N VAL A 60 14.21 10.95 8.03
CA VAL A 60 12.80 11.38 7.97
C VAL A 60 11.88 10.33 8.58
N VAL A 61 12.12 9.05 8.25
CA VAL A 61 11.31 7.94 8.79
C VAL A 61 11.50 7.83 10.29
N GLU A 62 12.73 7.86 10.80
CA GLU A 62 13.01 7.80 12.24
C GLU A 62 12.37 8.96 13.01
N GLN A 63 12.39 10.16 12.42
CA GLN A 63 11.85 11.36 13.05
C GLN A 63 10.31 11.37 13.09
N HIS A 64 9.64 10.89 12.04
CA HIS A 64 8.22 11.17 11.83
C HIS A 64 7.31 9.94 11.81
N TYR A 65 7.89 8.72 11.75
CA TYR A 65 7.10 7.52 11.51
C TYR A 65 7.44 6.36 12.45
N GLU A 66 6.43 5.56 12.77
CA GLU A 66 6.56 4.18 13.22
C GLU A 66 6.35 3.28 12.02
N LEU A 67 7.43 2.64 11.56
CA LEU A 67 7.43 1.81 10.35
C LEU A 67 7.06 0.36 10.66
N VAL A 68 6.12 -0.19 9.90
CA VAL A 68 5.85 -1.63 9.84
C VAL A 68 5.81 -2.11 8.40
N LEU A 69 6.61 -3.14 8.10
CA LEU A 69 6.61 -3.84 6.81
C LEU A 69 5.74 -5.09 6.92
N VAL A 70 4.73 -5.21 6.07
CA VAL A 70 3.79 -6.32 6.04
C VAL A 70 4.04 -7.17 4.81
N ASP A 71 4.41 -8.44 5.02
CA ASP A 71 4.55 -9.41 3.94
C ASP A 71 3.17 -9.82 3.40
N VAL A 72 2.95 -9.60 2.11
CA VAL A 72 1.70 -10.01 1.44
C VAL A 72 1.76 -11.42 0.87
N GLY A 73 2.84 -12.19 1.17
CA GLY A 73 3.05 -13.52 0.62
C GLY A 73 3.12 -13.50 -0.91
N PHE A 74 2.45 -14.43 -1.54
CA PHE A 74 2.24 -14.43 -2.99
C PHE A 74 0.84 -13.88 -3.33
N LEU A 75 0.49 -12.72 -2.76
CA LEU A 75 -0.79 -12.00 -2.90
C LEU A 75 -1.95 -12.54 -2.05
N GLU A 76 -1.76 -13.62 -1.29
CA GLU A 76 -2.81 -14.20 -0.44
C GLU A 76 -3.03 -13.47 0.88
N ARG A 77 -2.15 -12.52 1.22
CA ARG A 77 -2.19 -11.75 2.47
C ARG A 77 -2.33 -10.26 2.17
N GLY A 78 -2.50 -9.46 3.21
CA GLY A 78 -2.50 -7.99 3.13
C GLY A 78 -3.89 -7.37 2.97
N ARG A 79 -4.88 -8.05 2.36
CA ARG A 79 -6.24 -7.50 2.21
C ARG A 79 -6.88 -7.14 3.56
N ALA A 80 -6.78 -8.04 4.54
CA ALA A 80 -7.32 -7.79 5.88
C ALA A 80 -6.68 -6.57 6.55
N VAL A 81 -5.37 -6.36 6.35
CA VAL A 81 -4.67 -5.17 6.84
C VAL A 81 -5.17 -3.91 6.13
N ALA A 82 -5.32 -3.94 4.80
CA ALA A 82 -5.85 -2.80 4.05
C ALA A 82 -7.27 -2.44 4.53
N GLN A 83 -8.14 -3.42 4.74
CA GLN A 83 -9.51 -3.22 5.22
C GLN A 83 -9.56 -2.68 6.65
N GLU A 84 -8.70 -3.14 7.55
CA GLU A 84 -8.58 -2.59 8.91
C GLU A 84 -8.21 -1.10 8.88
N LEU A 85 -7.41 -0.68 7.92
CA LEU A 85 -7.03 0.71 7.72
C LEU A 85 -8.07 1.53 6.94
N GLY A 86 -9.19 0.94 6.53
CA GLY A 86 -10.27 1.61 5.81
C GLY A 86 -10.11 1.63 4.29
N ALA A 87 -9.13 0.92 3.72
CA ALA A 87 -9.00 0.74 2.28
C ALA A 87 -9.69 -0.56 1.83
N ALA A 88 -10.38 -0.55 0.70
CA ALA A 88 -11.09 -1.74 0.21
C ALA A 88 -10.14 -2.91 -0.13
N ASN A 89 -8.94 -2.59 -0.62
CA ASN A 89 -7.86 -3.54 -0.91
C ASN A 89 -6.53 -2.78 -1.12
N TYR A 90 -5.46 -3.54 -1.40
CA TYR A 90 -4.23 -2.99 -1.99
C TYR A 90 -4.17 -3.38 -3.47
N TYR A 91 -3.69 -2.44 -4.32
CA TYR A 91 -3.69 -2.60 -5.77
C TYR A 91 -2.30 -2.75 -6.36
N ALA A 92 -1.25 -2.53 -5.57
CA ALA A 92 0.14 -2.66 -5.97
C ALA A 92 1.00 -3.28 -4.87
N THR A 93 2.18 -3.74 -5.23
CA THR A 93 3.26 -4.07 -4.30
C THR A 93 4.51 -3.29 -4.69
N PRO A 94 4.99 -2.36 -3.81
CA PRO A 94 4.42 -2.06 -2.51
C PRO A 94 3.16 -1.19 -2.59
N THR A 95 2.32 -1.26 -1.54
CA THR A 95 1.34 -0.23 -1.20
C THR A 95 1.77 0.41 0.10
N VAL A 96 1.74 1.73 0.14
CA VAL A 96 2.05 2.53 1.33
C VAL A 96 0.75 3.06 1.91
N PHE A 97 0.61 2.99 3.23
CA PHE A 97 -0.43 3.68 3.99
C PHE A 97 0.24 4.50 5.09
N ILE A 98 0.01 5.79 5.10
CA ILE A 98 0.38 6.67 6.20
C ILE A 98 -0.87 6.91 7.01
N VAL A 99 -0.84 6.50 8.28
CA VAL A 99 -2.01 6.51 9.16
C VAL A 99 -1.82 7.54 10.27
N ASP A 100 -2.83 8.37 10.47
CA ASP A 100 -2.92 9.25 11.61
C ASP A 100 -3.38 8.45 12.85
N PRO A 101 -2.54 8.32 13.91
CA PRO A 101 -2.86 7.44 15.03
C PRO A 101 -4.03 7.92 15.88
N ALA A 102 -4.37 9.23 15.84
CA ALA A 102 -5.46 9.79 16.63
C ALA A 102 -6.84 9.47 16.02
N SER A 103 -6.94 9.46 14.69
CA SER A 103 -8.19 9.19 13.97
C SER A 103 -8.28 7.78 13.39
N GLY A 104 -7.14 7.09 13.23
CA GLY A 104 -7.03 5.82 12.51
C GLY A 104 -7.15 5.95 10.99
N GLN A 105 -7.22 7.17 10.45
CA GLN A 105 -7.45 7.41 9.03
C GLN A 105 -6.13 7.42 8.22
N ILE A 106 -6.21 6.92 7.00
CA ILE A 106 -5.15 7.05 5.99
C ILE A 106 -5.10 8.52 5.54
N VAL A 107 -3.90 9.11 5.53
CA VAL A 107 -3.70 10.53 5.17
C VAL A 107 -3.13 10.74 3.78
N ASP A 108 -2.55 9.71 3.15
CA ASP A 108 -1.84 9.75 1.85
C ASP A 108 -2.65 9.20 0.68
N ASP A 109 -3.98 9.15 0.79
CA ASP A 109 -4.87 8.53 -0.21
C ASP A 109 -4.72 9.11 -1.63
N GLU A 110 -4.40 10.40 -1.76
CA GLU A 110 -4.25 11.07 -3.06
C GLU A 110 -3.04 10.56 -3.86
N ASP A 111 -1.89 10.33 -3.20
CA ASP A 111 -0.60 10.12 -3.84
C ASP A 111 -0.03 8.70 -3.68
N ARG A 112 -0.63 7.86 -2.86
CA ARG A 112 -0.08 6.52 -2.52
C ARG A 112 0.17 5.61 -3.73
N HIS A 113 -0.54 5.84 -4.83
CA HIS A 113 -0.38 5.08 -6.08
C HIS A 113 1.03 5.21 -6.70
N LEU A 114 1.79 6.25 -6.34
CA LEU A 114 3.18 6.46 -6.74
C LEU A 114 4.05 5.21 -6.46
N TRP A 115 3.80 4.56 -5.33
CA TRP A 115 4.64 3.47 -4.86
C TRP A 115 4.47 2.17 -5.65
N GLY A 116 3.43 2.03 -6.48
CA GLY A 116 3.28 0.90 -7.41
C GLY A 116 4.42 0.81 -8.44
N ASN A 117 5.25 1.86 -8.57
CA ASN A 117 6.44 1.91 -9.41
C ASN A 117 7.64 2.47 -8.61
N ALA A 118 7.80 2.00 -7.38
CA ALA A 118 8.76 2.53 -6.41
C ALA A 118 10.21 2.48 -6.90
N TYR A 119 10.57 1.52 -7.76
CA TYR A 119 11.92 1.43 -8.31
C TYR A 119 12.33 2.70 -9.08
N ARG A 120 11.37 3.39 -9.72
CA ARG A 120 11.62 4.60 -10.50
C ARG A 120 11.59 5.88 -9.68
N VAL A 121 11.05 5.85 -8.46
CA VAL A 121 11.00 7.01 -7.57
C VAL A 121 12.41 7.29 -7.06
N SER A 122 12.88 8.52 -7.19
CA SER A 122 14.20 8.94 -6.70
C SER A 122 14.24 9.09 -5.17
N MET A 123 15.44 9.20 -4.60
CA MET A 123 15.61 9.49 -3.16
C MET A 123 14.97 10.84 -2.79
N SER A 124 15.17 11.89 -3.61
CA SER A 124 14.61 13.22 -3.35
C SER A 124 13.08 13.24 -3.40
N GLU A 125 12.47 12.56 -4.37
CA GLU A 125 11.01 12.42 -4.43
C GLU A 125 10.47 11.63 -3.23
N SER A 126 11.20 10.60 -2.80
CA SER A 126 10.83 9.83 -1.62
C SER A 126 10.85 10.69 -0.35
N VAL A 127 11.92 11.46 -0.13
CA VAL A 127 12.04 12.39 1.00
C VAL A 127 10.90 13.40 0.97
N ALA A 128 10.68 14.07 -0.17
CA ALA A 128 9.62 15.07 -0.31
C ALA A 128 8.22 14.48 -0.04
N TYR A 129 7.96 13.25 -0.47
CA TYR A 129 6.70 12.55 -0.20
C TYR A 129 6.50 12.35 1.31
N PHE A 130 7.47 11.75 1.98
CA PHE A 130 7.32 11.43 3.41
C PHE A 130 7.32 12.70 4.28
N GLU A 131 8.11 13.72 3.96
CA GLU A 131 8.03 15.03 4.66
C GLU A 131 6.66 15.69 4.48
N LYS A 132 6.11 15.71 3.25
CA LYS A 132 4.77 16.23 2.96
C LYS A 132 3.72 15.59 3.86
N TRP A 133 3.72 14.26 3.92
CA TRP A 133 2.69 13.52 4.65
C TRP A 133 2.91 13.46 6.15
N ALA A 134 4.14 13.66 6.64
CA ALA A 134 4.42 13.84 8.05
C ALA A 134 3.77 15.11 8.62
N ALA A 135 3.82 16.20 7.85
CA ALA A 135 3.33 17.52 8.27
C ALA A 135 1.84 17.76 7.99
N ARG A 136 1.20 16.97 7.11
CA ARG A 136 -0.17 17.23 6.66
C ARG A 136 -1.19 16.86 7.73
N HIS A 137 -2.06 17.81 8.07
CA HIS A 137 -3.25 17.53 8.86
C HIS A 137 -4.34 16.90 7.97
N LEU A 138 -5.20 16.06 8.59
CA LEU A 138 -6.37 15.52 7.91
C LEU A 138 -7.22 16.67 7.36
N ALA A 139 -7.62 16.53 6.10
CA ALA A 139 -8.61 17.43 5.52
C ALA A 139 -9.96 17.21 6.21
N PRO A 140 -10.79 18.25 6.36
CA PRO A 140 -12.17 18.07 6.77
C PRO A 140 -12.89 17.10 5.83
N ASP A 141 -13.90 16.37 6.37
CA ASP A 141 -14.74 15.50 5.57
C ASP A 141 -15.34 16.29 4.37
N PRO A 142 -15.00 15.95 3.12
CA PRO A 142 -15.47 16.69 1.95
C PRO A 142 -16.99 16.55 1.76
N THR A 143 -17.63 15.56 2.36
CA THR A 143 -19.07 15.33 2.26
C THR A 143 -19.88 16.13 3.28
N ALA A 144 -19.19 16.72 4.27
CA ALA A 144 -19.84 17.46 5.34
C ALA A 144 -20.66 18.65 4.80
N GLY A 145 -21.98 18.57 4.98
CA GLY A 145 -22.92 19.61 4.55
C GLY A 145 -23.31 19.59 3.06
N SER A 146 -22.87 18.60 2.28
CA SER A 146 -23.22 18.44 0.86
C SER A 146 -23.82 17.05 0.56
N PRO A 147 -25.15 16.92 0.49
CA PRO A 147 -25.79 15.65 0.11
C PRO A 147 -25.34 15.14 -1.27
N GLN A 148 -25.02 16.01 -2.21
CA GLN A 148 -24.55 15.65 -3.54
C GLN A 148 -23.18 15.00 -3.48
N LEU A 149 -22.24 15.59 -2.72
CA LEU A 149 -20.93 14.97 -2.50
C LEU A 149 -21.06 13.66 -1.73
N GLY A 150 -21.95 13.57 -0.74
CA GLY A 150 -22.23 12.32 -0.06
C GLY A 150 -22.68 11.19 -1.01
N GLN A 151 -23.55 11.50 -1.99
CA GLN A 151 -23.98 10.53 -3.00
C GLN A 151 -22.83 10.16 -3.97
N LEU A 152 -22.01 11.12 -4.37
CA LEU A 152 -20.85 10.86 -5.22
C LEU A 152 -19.86 9.92 -4.51
N TYR A 153 -19.48 10.21 -3.28
CA TYR A 153 -18.55 9.37 -2.52
C TYR A 153 -19.12 7.97 -2.26
N ALA A 154 -20.42 7.85 -1.97
CA ALA A 154 -21.06 6.54 -1.85
C ALA A 154 -21.02 5.71 -3.16
N ARG A 155 -21.12 6.37 -4.33
CA ARG A 155 -20.93 5.70 -5.63
C ARG A 155 -19.48 5.26 -5.84
N ILE A 156 -18.51 6.09 -5.45
CA ILE A 156 -17.08 5.78 -5.52
C ILE A 156 -16.76 4.59 -4.62
N ASP A 157 -17.24 4.58 -3.38
CA ASP A 157 -17.05 3.49 -2.44
C ASP A 157 -17.63 2.18 -2.95
N ALA A 158 -18.84 2.22 -3.53
CA ALA A 158 -19.48 1.04 -4.13
C ALA A 158 -18.70 0.52 -5.35
N PHE A 159 -18.20 1.41 -6.21
CA PHE A 159 -17.34 1.05 -7.31
C PHE A 159 -16.03 0.41 -6.80
N GLU A 160 -15.34 1.07 -5.86
CA GLU A 160 -14.07 0.58 -5.31
C GLU A 160 -14.26 -0.80 -4.64
N ALA A 161 -15.31 -1.00 -3.87
CA ALA A 161 -15.61 -2.28 -3.24
C ALA A 161 -15.77 -3.40 -4.27
N GLN A 162 -16.48 -3.13 -5.37
CA GLN A 162 -16.64 -4.09 -6.46
C GLN A 162 -15.29 -4.42 -7.14
N GLN A 163 -14.46 -3.41 -7.41
CA GLN A 163 -13.15 -3.65 -8.02
C GLN A 163 -12.21 -4.39 -7.05
N ALA A 164 -12.26 -4.06 -5.75
CA ALA A 164 -11.47 -4.73 -4.71
C ALA A 164 -11.77 -6.24 -4.63
N ASP A 165 -13.03 -6.64 -4.77
CA ASP A 165 -13.42 -8.06 -4.82
C ASP A 165 -12.89 -8.76 -6.07
N ARG A 166 -12.93 -8.10 -7.23
CA ARG A 166 -12.36 -8.62 -8.49
C ARG A 166 -10.84 -8.78 -8.39
N VAL A 167 -10.14 -7.82 -7.78
CA VAL A 167 -8.69 -7.92 -7.52
C VAL A 167 -8.39 -9.08 -6.59
N ALA A 168 -9.16 -9.26 -5.52
CA ALA A 168 -8.98 -10.39 -4.60
C ALA A 168 -9.18 -11.74 -5.28
N ALA A 169 -10.18 -11.87 -6.16
CA ALA A 169 -10.38 -13.06 -6.98
C ALA A 169 -9.19 -13.30 -7.92
N GLY A 170 -8.68 -12.25 -8.56
CA GLY A 170 -7.48 -12.32 -9.40
C GLY A 170 -6.23 -12.74 -8.60
N TYR A 171 -6.04 -12.22 -7.40
CA TYR A 171 -4.95 -12.61 -6.51
C TYR A 171 -5.03 -14.10 -6.12
N ALA A 172 -6.22 -14.61 -5.86
CA ALA A 172 -6.41 -16.02 -5.53
C ALA A 172 -6.03 -16.98 -6.70
N VAL A 173 -6.20 -16.53 -7.94
CA VAL A 173 -5.80 -17.28 -9.13
C VAL A 173 -4.31 -17.14 -9.42
N VAL A 174 -3.82 -15.89 -9.46
CA VAL A 174 -2.46 -15.58 -9.91
C VAL A 174 -1.41 -15.85 -8.82
N GLY A 175 -1.76 -15.74 -7.53
CA GLY A 175 -0.83 -15.95 -6.42
C GLY A 175 -0.14 -17.33 -6.43
N PRO A 176 -0.87 -18.43 -6.51
CA PRO A 176 -0.26 -19.76 -6.64
C PRO A 176 0.63 -19.94 -7.89
N MET A 177 0.23 -19.33 -9.01
CA MET A 177 1.03 -19.35 -10.24
C MET A 177 2.34 -18.56 -10.05
N LEU A 178 2.27 -17.40 -9.40
CA LEU A 178 3.44 -16.60 -9.04
C LEU A 178 4.39 -17.37 -8.10
N ALA A 179 3.86 -18.06 -7.10
CA ALA A 179 4.64 -18.90 -6.20
C ALA A 179 5.39 -20.00 -6.96
N ALA A 180 4.69 -20.70 -7.85
CA ALA A 180 5.28 -21.72 -8.69
C ALA A 180 6.37 -21.16 -9.62
N TYR A 181 6.11 -20.01 -10.26
CA TYR A 181 7.07 -19.31 -11.11
C TYR A 181 8.34 -18.92 -10.34
N LYS A 182 8.19 -18.39 -9.12
CA LYS A 182 9.33 -18.05 -8.26
C LYS A 182 10.10 -19.27 -7.74
N ALA A 183 9.47 -20.43 -7.70
CA ALA A 183 10.11 -21.71 -7.40
C ALA A 183 10.83 -22.35 -8.61
N GLY A 184 10.82 -21.70 -9.77
CA GLY A 184 11.50 -22.17 -10.98
C GLY A 184 10.63 -23.03 -11.90
N ASN A 185 9.30 -23.10 -11.66
CA ASN A 185 8.34 -23.67 -12.58
C ASN A 185 7.84 -22.59 -13.56
N GLU A 186 7.31 -23.03 -14.68
CA GLU A 186 6.70 -22.13 -15.69
C GLU A 186 5.23 -22.54 -15.88
N PRO A 187 4.31 -22.07 -15.01
CA PRO A 187 2.90 -22.38 -15.17
C PRO A 187 2.38 -21.84 -16.51
N GLU A 188 1.67 -22.68 -17.24
CA GLU A 188 0.96 -22.25 -18.44
C GLU A 188 0.04 -21.05 -18.12
N GLU A 189 -0.06 -20.08 -19.03
CA GLU A 189 -0.85 -18.88 -18.88
C GLU A 189 -0.41 -17.90 -17.77
N PHE A 190 0.65 -18.16 -17.01
CA PHE A 190 1.07 -17.25 -15.92
C PHE A 190 1.33 -15.83 -16.42
N GLU A 191 2.11 -15.69 -17.49
CA GLU A 191 2.46 -14.37 -18.02
C GLU A 191 1.22 -13.59 -18.49
N ALA A 192 0.30 -14.24 -19.18
CA ALA A 192 -0.94 -13.64 -19.64
C ALA A 192 -1.82 -13.21 -18.45
N SER A 193 -2.07 -14.12 -17.51
CA SER A 193 -2.90 -13.85 -16.32
C SER A 193 -2.27 -12.78 -15.42
N TRP A 194 -0.94 -12.79 -15.27
CA TRP A 194 -0.21 -11.76 -14.51
C TRP A 194 -0.38 -10.38 -15.15
N ASN A 195 -0.20 -10.27 -16.47
CA ASN A 195 -0.31 -9.00 -17.18
C ASN A 195 -1.74 -8.47 -17.15
N GLU A 196 -2.74 -9.30 -17.39
CA GLU A 196 -4.15 -8.92 -17.31
C GLU A 196 -4.52 -8.40 -15.93
N LEU A 197 -4.16 -9.14 -14.86
CA LEU A 197 -4.42 -8.73 -13.48
C LEU A 197 -3.68 -7.43 -13.14
N ARG A 198 -2.42 -7.30 -13.57
CA ARG A 198 -1.61 -6.08 -13.34
C ARG A 198 -2.29 -4.87 -13.98
N ASP A 199 -2.65 -4.97 -15.25
CA ASP A 199 -3.23 -3.85 -15.99
C ASP A 199 -4.59 -3.46 -15.39
N PHE A 200 -5.40 -4.45 -15.02
CA PHE A 200 -6.67 -4.23 -14.35
C PHE A 200 -6.51 -3.48 -13.01
N ARG A 201 -5.68 -4.00 -12.08
CA ARG A 201 -5.53 -3.40 -10.74
C ARG A 201 -4.85 -2.03 -10.78
N MET A 202 -3.97 -1.79 -11.75
CA MET A 202 -3.28 -0.50 -11.90
C MET A 202 -4.16 0.58 -12.52
N ALA A 203 -5.25 0.22 -13.20
CA ALA A 203 -6.23 1.18 -13.73
C ALA A 203 -7.14 1.74 -12.63
N ILE A 204 -7.46 0.96 -11.59
CA ILE A 204 -8.46 1.32 -10.56
C ILE A 204 -8.24 2.71 -9.94
N PRO A 205 -7.02 3.11 -9.51
CA PRO A 205 -6.82 4.46 -8.96
C PRO A 205 -7.13 5.59 -9.94
N GLY A 206 -6.92 5.34 -11.24
CA GLY A 206 -7.28 6.28 -12.31
C GLY A 206 -8.79 6.40 -12.49
N ASP A 207 -9.48 5.26 -12.48
CA ASP A 207 -10.93 5.19 -12.61
C ASP A 207 -11.63 5.88 -11.42
N ILE A 208 -11.13 5.66 -10.18
CA ILE A 208 -11.64 6.35 -8.97
C ILE A 208 -11.45 7.87 -9.10
N ARG A 209 -10.29 8.31 -9.61
CA ARG A 209 -10.04 9.74 -9.82
C ARG A 209 -10.99 10.33 -10.86
N ALA A 210 -11.21 9.64 -11.96
CA ALA A 210 -12.16 10.08 -12.98
C ALA A 210 -13.58 10.24 -12.43
N LEU A 211 -14.02 9.34 -11.55
CA LEU A 211 -15.31 9.45 -10.85
C LEU A 211 -15.38 10.63 -9.88
N ARG A 212 -14.25 11.05 -9.29
CA ARG A 212 -14.19 12.24 -8.41
C ARG A 212 -14.31 13.55 -9.18
N ASP A 213 -13.94 13.55 -10.45
CA ASP A 213 -13.96 14.73 -11.33
C ASP A 213 -15.32 14.93 -12.03
N GLU A 214 -16.31 14.02 -11.84
CA GLU A 214 -17.70 14.16 -12.31
C GLU A 214 -18.51 15.14 -11.43
#